data_a8a11cfc866946e605a3930394905673
#
_entry.id   a8a11cfc866946e605a3930394905673
#
_cell.length_a   1.000
_cell.length_b   1.000
_cell.length_c   1.000
_cell.angle_alpha   90.00
_cell.angle_beta   90.00
_cell.angle_gamma   90.00
#
_symmetry.space_group_name_H-M   'P 1'
#
loop_
_entity.id
_entity.type
_entity.pdbx_description
1 polymer ?
#
loop_
_entity_poly.entity_id
_entity_poly.type
_entity_poly.pdbx_seq_one_letter_code
_entity_poly.pdbx_strand_id
1 'polypeptide(L)'
;MDFVTHACVGALAGRALSPAEADEAEVRGLVRLGAVAALLPDADHVLEVLSPELYLVYHRTASHSLLGVAVLALAAAWPGSAQARRLRVAVAAAALATHLVLDVATPFGTALLWPFSSFMAATDGLPIVAPWMILLTLLLAGGAARRGRRFARGGLVGLGLLLAGTHALSSWGAGATPGGRAELCVPAWQAPYAADALAAEGEDYVHYRLVPG
;
A
#
# COMPACT_ATOMS: atom_id res chain seq x y z
N MET A 1 -3.24 -2.56 -4.34
CA MET A 1 -3.76 -1.17 -4.32
C MET A 1 -3.49 -0.57 -5.69
N ASP A 2 -4.01 0.65 -6.03
CA ASP A 2 -3.74 1.28 -7.33
C ASP A 2 -2.32 1.88 -7.43
N PHE A 3 -1.79 1.96 -8.66
CA PHE A 3 -0.42 2.43 -8.92
C PHE A 3 -0.16 3.89 -8.50
N VAL A 4 -1.19 4.75 -8.58
CA VAL A 4 -1.04 6.17 -8.23
C VAL A 4 -0.81 6.32 -6.73
N THR A 5 -1.59 5.60 -5.93
CA THR A 5 -1.44 5.56 -4.47
C THR A 5 -0.05 5.04 -4.09
N HIS A 6 0.41 3.92 -4.66
CA HIS A 6 1.75 3.38 -4.40
C HIS A 6 2.85 4.37 -4.75
N ALA A 7 2.80 4.98 -5.94
CA ALA A 7 3.80 5.96 -6.37
C ALA A 7 3.83 7.19 -5.45
N CYS A 8 2.67 7.73 -5.08
CA CYS A 8 2.58 8.90 -4.20
C CYS A 8 3.12 8.61 -2.80
N VAL A 9 2.78 7.46 -2.20
CA VAL A 9 3.26 7.09 -0.87
C VAL A 9 4.75 6.76 -0.89
N GLY A 10 5.24 6.10 -1.96
CA GLY A 10 6.67 5.91 -2.18
C GLY A 10 7.44 7.24 -2.34
N ALA A 11 6.88 8.21 -3.06
CA ALA A 11 7.44 9.56 -3.17
C ALA A 11 7.49 10.27 -1.80
N LEU A 12 6.44 10.11 -0.98
CA LEU A 12 6.43 10.62 0.41
C LEU A 12 7.55 9.99 1.24
N ALA A 13 7.80 8.68 1.11
CA ALA A 13 8.89 7.98 1.81
C ALA A 13 10.25 8.55 1.38
N GLY A 14 10.47 8.75 0.08
CA GLY A 14 11.68 9.41 -0.44
C GLY A 14 11.88 10.82 0.12
N ARG A 15 10.82 11.63 0.16
CA ARG A 15 10.86 12.99 0.74
C ARG A 15 11.09 12.99 2.24
N ALA A 16 10.45 12.06 2.98
CA ALA A 16 10.54 11.94 4.43
C ALA A 16 11.95 11.56 4.91
N LEU A 17 12.66 10.74 4.11
CA LEU A 17 14.02 10.25 4.40
C LEU A 17 15.11 11.14 3.83
N SER A 18 14.79 12.16 3.00
CA SER A 18 15.81 13.06 2.47
C SER A 18 16.55 13.76 3.60
N PRO A 19 17.90 13.92 3.50
CA PRO A 19 18.71 14.66 4.47
C PRO A 19 18.26 16.12 4.59
N ALA A 20 18.59 16.77 5.72
CA ALA A 20 18.23 18.19 5.91
C ALA A 20 19.05 19.10 5.00
N GLU A 21 20.28 18.68 4.76
CA GLU A 21 21.33 19.38 4.02
C GLU A 21 21.30 19.06 2.52
N ALA A 22 20.44 18.11 2.10
CA ALA A 22 20.33 17.70 0.70
C ALA A 22 19.86 18.87 -0.18
N ASP A 23 20.51 19.04 -1.31
CA ASP A 23 20.06 19.99 -2.32
C ASP A 23 18.78 19.50 -3.02
N GLU A 24 18.15 20.40 -3.80
CA GLU A 24 16.90 20.05 -4.48
C GLU A 24 17.05 18.93 -5.51
N ALA A 25 18.23 18.77 -6.13
CA ALA A 25 18.45 17.72 -7.13
C ALA A 25 18.54 16.35 -6.44
N GLU A 26 19.25 16.28 -5.32
CA GLU A 26 19.32 15.08 -4.49
C GLU A 26 17.93 14.68 -3.95
N VAL A 27 17.21 15.66 -3.40
CA VAL A 27 15.82 15.43 -2.92
C VAL A 27 14.93 14.91 -4.03
N ARG A 28 14.94 15.53 -5.22
CA ARG A 28 14.16 15.04 -6.37
C ARG A 28 14.57 13.62 -6.78
N GLY A 29 15.87 13.31 -6.70
CA GLY A 29 16.38 11.96 -6.95
C GLY A 29 15.82 10.92 -5.99
N LEU A 30 15.79 11.22 -4.68
CA LEU A 30 15.24 10.33 -3.65
C LEU A 30 13.71 10.17 -3.76
N VAL A 31 13.00 11.26 -4.07
CA VAL A 31 11.54 11.22 -4.31
C VAL A 31 11.21 10.33 -5.51
N ARG A 32 11.94 10.48 -6.63
CA ARG A 32 11.76 9.62 -7.82
C ARG A 32 12.09 8.17 -7.51
N LEU A 33 13.21 7.92 -6.79
CA LEU A 33 13.57 6.58 -6.36
C LEU A 33 12.46 5.94 -5.53
N GLY A 34 11.89 6.66 -4.55
CA GLY A 34 10.79 6.17 -3.72
C GLY A 34 9.55 5.84 -4.56
N ALA A 35 9.15 6.75 -5.46
CA ALA A 35 8.00 6.52 -6.34
C ALA A 35 8.19 5.28 -7.24
N VAL A 36 9.35 5.16 -7.88
CA VAL A 36 9.66 4.02 -8.78
C VAL A 36 9.78 2.72 -7.98
N ALA A 37 10.50 2.73 -6.84
CA ALA A 37 10.66 1.55 -6.01
C ALA A 37 9.31 1.01 -5.52
N ALA A 38 8.39 1.90 -5.13
CA ALA A 38 7.04 1.50 -4.71
C ALA A 38 6.21 0.85 -5.84
N LEU A 39 6.59 1.00 -7.09
CA LEU A 39 5.91 0.36 -8.23
C LEU A 39 6.57 -0.95 -8.68
N LEU A 40 7.79 -1.25 -8.21
CA LEU A 40 8.52 -2.43 -8.69
C LEU A 40 7.83 -3.77 -8.41
N PRO A 41 7.17 -4.00 -7.26
CA PRO A 41 6.46 -5.25 -7.04
C PRO A 41 5.39 -5.50 -8.10
N ASP A 42 4.66 -4.46 -8.49
CA ASP A 42 3.59 -4.49 -9.49
C ASP A 42 4.09 -4.64 -10.94
N ALA A 43 5.41 -4.69 -11.17
CA ALA A 43 5.94 -5.05 -12.49
C ALA A 43 5.53 -6.48 -12.92
N ASP A 44 5.08 -7.31 -11.99
CA ASP A 44 4.51 -8.63 -12.25
C ASP A 44 3.17 -8.59 -13.01
N HIS A 45 2.52 -7.42 -13.15
CA HIS A 45 1.37 -7.22 -14.05
C HIS A 45 1.69 -7.55 -15.52
N VAL A 46 2.98 -7.62 -15.90
CA VAL A 46 3.36 -8.14 -17.23
C VAL A 46 2.86 -9.57 -17.43
N LEU A 47 2.70 -10.35 -16.37
CA LEU A 47 2.16 -11.70 -16.42
C LEU A 47 0.71 -11.73 -16.89
N GLU A 48 -0.09 -10.69 -16.60
CA GLU A 48 -1.48 -10.58 -17.05
C GLU A 48 -1.57 -10.54 -18.58
N VAL A 49 -0.59 -9.90 -19.22
CA VAL A 49 -0.51 -9.83 -20.70
C VAL A 49 -0.12 -11.19 -21.30
N LEU A 50 0.64 -12.00 -20.57
CA LEU A 50 1.05 -13.34 -21.00
C LEU A 50 -0.04 -14.38 -20.74
N SER A 51 -0.63 -14.38 -19.57
CA SER A 51 -1.75 -15.23 -19.16
C SER A 51 -2.40 -14.67 -17.89
N PRO A 52 -3.72 -14.41 -17.89
CA PRO A 52 -4.45 -14.03 -16.68
C PRO A 52 -4.29 -15.04 -15.53
N GLU A 53 -4.20 -16.33 -15.84
CA GLU A 53 -4.02 -17.39 -14.84
C GLU A 53 -2.65 -17.29 -14.16
N LEU A 54 -1.57 -17.02 -14.92
CA LEU A 54 -0.23 -16.80 -14.36
C LEU A 54 -0.23 -15.57 -13.45
N TYR A 55 -0.89 -14.49 -13.86
CA TYR A 55 -1.05 -13.31 -13.04
C TYR A 55 -1.74 -13.64 -11.70
N LEU A 56 -2.88 -14.32 -11.73
CA LEU A 56 -3.64 -14.67 -10.51
C LEU A 56 -2.84 -15.58 -9.56
N VAL A 57 -1.97 -16.45 -10.08
CA VAL A 57 -1.15 -17.36 -9.26
C VAL A 57 0.07 -16.68 -8.67
N TYR A 58 0.73 -15.80 -9.43
CA TYR A 58 2.02 -15.26 -9.03
C TYR A 58 1.96 -13.82 -8.52
N HIS A 59 0.92 -13.06 -8.86
CA HIS A 59 0.74 -11.72 -8.32
C HIS A 59 0.61 -11.75 -6.79
N ARG A 60 1.27 -10.80 -6.12
CA ARG A 60 1.37 -10.68 -4.66
C ARG A 60 2.05 -11.86 -3.94
N THR A 61 2.92 -12.58 -4.65
CA THR A 61 3.77 -13.64 -4.08
C THR A 61 5.24 -13.17 -3.99
N ALA A 62 6.10 -13.61 -4.88
CA ALA A 62 7.56 -13.42 -4.80
C ALA A 62 7.98 -11.94 -4.70
N SER A 63 7.49 -11.09 -5.62
CA SER A 63 7.78 -9.65 -5.68
C SER A 63 7.24 -8.89 -4.46
N HIS A 64 6.15 -9.38 -3.86
CA HIS A 64 5.45 -8.80 -2.71
C HIS A 64 5.81 -9.48 -1.38
N SER A 65 6.83 -10.32 -1.34
CA SER A 65 7.34 -10.92 -0.11
C SER A 65 8.41 -10.04 0.55
N LEU A 66 8.67 -10.26 1.84
CA LEU A 66 9.77 -9.59 2.55
C LEU A 66 11.13 -9.86 1.88
N LEU A 67 11.33 -11.08 1.35
CA LEU A 67 12.53 -11.45 0.61
C LEU A 67 12.59 -10.69 -0.73
N GLY A 68 11.48 -10.64 -1.48
CA GLY A 68 11.36 -9.89 -2.72
C GLY A 68 11.66 -8.40 -2.52
N VAL A 69 11.09 -7.79 -1.47
CA VAL A 69 11.36 -6.40 -1.09
C VAL A 69 12.85 -6.16 -0.82
N ALA A 70 13.52 -7.06 -0.09
CA ALA A 70 14.97 -6.93 0.17
C ALA A 70 15.78 -6.94 -1.14
N VAL A 71 15.49 -7.87 -2.05
CA VAL A 71 16.15 -7.96 -3.36
C VAL A 71 15.86 -6.73 -4.22
N LEU A 72 14.58 -6.32 -4.33
CA LEU A 72 14.18 -5.14 -5.11
C LEU A 72 14.77 -3.84 -4.55
N ALA A 73 14.87 -3.69 -3.22
CA ALA A 73 15.49 -2.51 -2.60
C ALA A 73 16.98 -2.40 -2.96
N LEU A 74 17.71 -3.52 -2.92
CA LEU A 74 19.10 -3.57 -3.32
C LEU A 74 19.28 -3.26 -4.81
N ALA A 75 18.45 -3.83 -5.67
CA ALA A 75 18.48 -3.60 -7.11
C ALA A 75 18.17 -2.13 -7.47
N ALA A 76 17.12 -1.54 -6.89
CA ALA A 76 16.73 -0.15 -7.12
C ALA A 76 17.78 0.86 -6.63
N ALA A 77 18.53 0.50 -5.59
CA ALA A 77 19.57 1.36 -5.02
C ALA A 77 20.94 1.21 -5.70
N TRP A 78 21.12 0.20 -6.56
CA TRP A 78 22.41 -0.14 -7.18
C TRP A 78 23.08 1.01 -7.95
N PRO A 79 22.37 1.83 -8.76
CA PRO A 79 22.96 2.98 -9.41
C PRO A 79 23.36 4.05 -8.39
N GLY A 80 24.65 4.32 -8.25
CA GLY A 80 25.17 5.36 -7.38
C GLY A 80 26.46 4.98 -6.64
N SER A 81 27.10 5.97 -5.98
CA SER A 81 28.28 5.77 -5.16
C SER A 81 27.98 4.92 -3.93
N ALA A 82 29.02 4.27 -3.37
CA ALA A 82 28.87 3.48 -2.14
C ALA A 82 28.34 4.33 -0.96
N GLN A 83 28.73 5.60 -0.90
CA GLN A 83 28.27 6.55 0.12
C GLN A 83 26.76 6.81 0.01
N ALA A 84 26.27 7.06 -1.19
CA ALA A 84 24.83 7.30 -1.44
C ALA A 84 23.97 6.03 -1.34
N ARG A 85 24.57 4.84 -1.51
CA ARG A 85 23.86 3.57 -1.58
C ARG A 85 23.07 3.25 -0.32
N ARG A 86 23.63 3.52 0.86
CA ARG A 86 22.93 3.26 2.13
C ARG A 86 21.60 4.02 2.23
N LEU A 87 21.62 5.33 1.90
CA LEU A 87 20.41 6.14 1.89
C LEU A 87 19.42 5.68 0.82
N ARG A 88 19.92 5.36 -0.38
CA ARG A 88 19.10 4.85 -1.48
C ARG A 88 18.42 3.52 -1.14
N VAL A 89 19.15 2.58 -0.51
CA VAL A 89 18.57 1.32 -0.01
C VAL A 89 17.49 1.61 1.04
N ALA A 90 17.76 2.51 1.99
CA ALA A 90 16.77 2.87 3.02
C ALA A 90 15.50 3.48 2.40
N VAL A 91 15.64 4.36 1.40
CA VAL A 91 14.49 4.96 0.69
C VAL A 91 13.72 3.91 -0.10
N ALA A 92 14.44 3.06 -0.87
CA ALA A 92 13.80 2.00 -1.65
C ALA A 92 13.09 0.98 -0.74
N ALA A 93 13.75 0.54 0.33
CA ALA A 93 13.15 -0.39 1.30
C ALA A 93 11.92 0.20 2.00
N ALA A 94 11.98 1.48 2.41
CA ALA A 94 10.83 2.16 3.00
C ALA A 94 9.66 2.28 2.00
N ALA A 95 9.94 2.66 0.76
CA ALA A 95 8.92 2.76 -0.30
C ALA A 95 8.27 1.39 -0.61
N LEU A 96 9.09 0.33 -0.71
CA LEU A 96 8.61 -1.04 -0.89
C LEU A 96 7.81 -1.53 0.33
N ALA A 97 8.25 -1.19 1.55
CA ALA A 97 7.49 -1.52 2.75
C ALA A 97 6.12 -0.83 2.78
N THR A 98 6.04 0.45 2.35
CA THR A 98 4.73 1.12 2.22
C THR A 98 3.83 0.47 1.17
N HIS A 99 4.40 -0.04 0.06
CA HIS A 99 3.66 -0.81 -0.93
C HIS A 99 3.02 -2.06 -0.27
N LEU A 100 3.83 -2.89 0.42
CA LEU A 100 3.31 -4.08 1.11
C LEU A 100 2.22 -3.75 2.13
N VAL A 101 2.41 -2.69 2.93
CA VAL A 101 1.41 -2.26 3.94
C VAL A 101 0.08 -1.89 3.28
N LEU A 102 0.13 -1.16 2.16
CA LEU A 102 -1.08 -0.78 1.42
C LEU A 102 -1.77 -2.00 0.79
N ASP A 103 -1.01 -2.98 0.33
CA ASP A 103 -1.57 -4.19 -0.26
C ASP A 103 -2.17 -5.13 0.78
N VAL A 104 -1.50 -5.29 1.93
CA VAL A 104 -2.07 -6.01 3.08
C VAL A 104 -3.35 -5.34 3.59
N ALA A 105 -3.48 -4.02 3.44
CA ALA A 105 -4.69 -3.31 3.83
C ALA A 105 -5.91 -3.65 2.94
N THR A 106 -5.71 -4.31 1.80
CA THR A 106 -6.79 -4.72 0.88
C THR A 106 -7.20 -6.18 1.09
N PRO A 107 -8.43 -6.58 0.67
CA PRO A 107 -8.92 -7.96 0.86
C PRO A 107 -8.26 -8.99 -0.04
N PHE A 108 -7.49 -8.59 -1.06
CA PHE A 108 -6.80 -9.54 -1.93
C PHE A 108 -5.73 -10.35 -1.18
N GLY A 109 -5.11 -9.75 -0.17
CA GLY A 109 -4.02 -10.35 0.60
C GLY A 109 -2.66 -10.26 -0.09
N THR A 110 -1.59 -10.62 0.66
CA THR A 110 -0.20 -10.56 0.21
C THR A 110 0.62 -11.65 0.89
N ALA A 111 1.36 -12.46 0.14
CA ALA A 111 2.18 -13.56 0.66
C ALA A 111 3.51 -13.05 1.24
N LEU A 112 3.47 -12.34 2.38
CA LEU A 112 4.64 -11.70 2.99
C LEU A 112 5.80 -12.65 3.25
N LEU A 113 5.52 -13.91 3.58
CA LEU A 113 6.52 -14.91 3.98
C LEU A 113 6.89 -15.88 2.84
N TRP A 114 6.48 -15.59 1.61
CA TRP A 114 6.89 -16.41 0.47
C TRP A 114 8.43 -16.44 0.34
N PRO A 115 9.11 -17.57 0.01
CA PRO A 115 8.56 -18.91 -0.35
C PRO A 115 8.31 -19.83 0.85
N PHE A 116 8.50 -19.37 2.10
CA PHE A 116 8.42 -20.23 3.29
C PHE A 116 6.97 -20.50 3.74
N SER A 117 6.02 -19.64 3.33
CA SER A 117 4.60 -19.76 3.65
C SER A 117 3.77 -19.23 2.50
N SER A 118 2.64 -19.89 2.22
CA SER A 118 1.61 -19.44 1.27
C SER A 118 0.50 -18.62 1.95
N PHE A 119 0.64 -18.29 3.23
CA PHE A 119 -0.34 -17.48 3.96
C PHE A 119 -0.45 -16.08 3.35
N MET A 120 -1.68 -15.71 2.96
CA MET A 120 -2.00 -14.38 2.41
C MET A 120 -2.45 -13.46 3.55
N ALA A 121 -1.59 -12.51 3.92
CA ALA A 121 -1.93 -11.50 4.93
C ALA A 121 -2.87 -10.45 4.33
N ALA A 122 -4.02 -10.22 4.97
CA ALA A 122 -4.98 -9.18 4.63
C ALA A 122 -5.60 -8.59 5.90
N THR A 123 -5.98 -7.31 5.87
CA THR A 123 -6.66 -6.64 6.99
C THR A 123 -8.01 -6.03 6.60
N ASP A 124 -8.40 -6.15 5.32
CA ASP A 124 -9.68 -5.68 4.76
C ASP A 124 -10.00 -4.21 5.10
N GLY A 125 -8.96 -3.42 5.38
CA GLY A 125 -9.10 -2.02 5.79
C GLY A 125 -9.33 -1.05 4.64
N LEU A 126 -9.10 -1.46 3.38
CA LEU A 126 -9.26 -0.63 2.19
C LEU A 126 -9.86 -1.43 1.02
N PRO A 127 -10.73 -0.83 0.20
CA PRO A 127 -11.06 -1.40 -1.10
C PRO A 127 -9.82 -1.37 -2.02
N ILE A 128 -9.75 -2.27 -3.01
CA ILE A 128 -8.61 -2.36 -3.95
C ILE A 128 -8.39 -1.04 -4.69
N VAL A 129 -9.47 -0.36 -5.06
CA VAL A 129 -9.44 0.99 -5.64
C VAL A 129 -10.28 1.93 -4.77
N ALA A 130 -9.64 2.96 -4.20
CA ALA A 130 -10.28 3.96 -3.35
C ALA A 130 -10.02 5.36 -3.92
N PRO A 131 -10.95 5.97 -4.68
CA PRO A 131 -10.74 7.29 -5.29
C PRO A 131 -10.37 8.40 -4.29
N TRP A 132 -10.94 8.34 -3.09
CA TRP A 132 -10.59 9.26 -2.00
C TRP A 132 -9.15 9.08 -1.50
N MET A 133 -8.63 7.83 -1.53
CA MET A 133 -7.24 7.53 -1.15
C MET A 133 -6.26 8.05 -2.21
N ILE A 134 -6.61 7.89 -3.49
CA ILE A 134 -5.85 8.47 -4.61
C ILE A 134 -5.76 10.00 -4.44
N LEU A 135 -6.88 10.66 -4.22
CA LEU A 135 -6.91 12.12 -4.03
C LEU A 135 -6.09 12.53 -2.80
N LEU A 136 -6.26 11.84 -1.66
CA LEU A 136 -5.53 12.13 -0.44
C LEU A 136 -4.01 12.01 -0.66
N THR A 137 -3.54 10.92 -1.27
CA THR A 137 -2.10 10.69 -1.48
C THR A 137 -1.51 11.68 -2.49
N LEU A 138 -2.25 12.09 -3.52
CA LEU A 138 -1.85 13.17 -4.43
C LEU A 138 -1.72 14.51 -3.68
N LEU A 139 -2.67 14.86 -2.82
CA LEU A 139 -2.61 16.08 -2.00
C LEU A 139 -1.44 16.06 -1.02
N LEU A 140 -1.17 14.92 -0.39
CA LEU A 140 -0.03 14.74 0.51
C LEU A 140 1.30 14.84 -0.25
N ALA A 141 1.44 14.20 -1.40
CA ALA A 141 2.65 14.30 -2.23
C ALA A 141 2.90 15.73 -2.72
N GLY A 142 1.86 16.42 -3.22
CA GLY A 142 1.93 17.82 -3.61
C GLY A 142 2.23 18.75 -2.44
N GLY A 143 1.66 18.50 -1.27
CA GLY A 143 1.96 19.22 -0.03
C GLY A 143 3.39 19.02 0.43
N ALA A 144 3.92 17.79 0.34
CA ALA A 144 5.29 17.47 0.69
C ALA A 144 6.32 18.12 -0.24
N ALA A 145 5.99 18.26 -1.53
CA ALA A 145 6.82 18.99 -2.48
C ALA A 145 6.99 20.48 -2.07
N ARG A 146 5.94 21.10 -1.54
CA ARG A 146 5.95 22.51 -1.13
C ARG A 146 6.46 22.73 0.30
N ARG A 147 6.09 21.85 1.26
CA ARG A 147 6.31 22.05 2.71
C ARG A 147 7.47 21.21 3.27
N GLY A 148 8.04 20.33 2.46
CA GLY A 148 9.25 19.60 2.77
C GLY A 148 9.06 18.34 3.61
N ARG A 149 10.18 17.82 4.14
CA ARG A 149 10.27 16.50 4.78
C ARG A 149 9.44 16.34 6.06
N ARG A 150 9.27 17.42 6.85
CA ARG A 150 8.44 17.34 8.07
C ARG A 150 6.98 17.07 7.72
N PHE A 151 6.49 17.73 6.68
CA PHE A 151 5.14 17.48 6.16
C PHE A 151 5.01 16.07 5.59
N ALA A 152 6.01 15.57 4.85
CA ALA A 152 6.00 14.19 4.34
C ALA A 152 5.94 13.16 5.47
N ARG A 153 6.72 13.34 6.55
CA ARG A 153 6.68 12.48 7.74
C ARG A 153 5.31 12.49 8.42
N GLY A 154 4.75 13.69 8.64
CA GLY A 154 3.41 13.84 9.18
C GLY A 154 2.35 13.16 8.31
N GLY A 155 2.46 13.28 6.98
CA GLY A 155 1.59 12.61 6.02
C GLY A 155 1.66 11.08 6.11
N LEU A 156 2.85 10.50 6.23
CA LEU A 156 3.01 9.05 6.41
C LEU A 156 2.43 8.56 7.74
N VAL A 157 2.64 9.31 8.83
CA VAL A 157 2.02 8.99 10.14
C VAL A 157 0.50 9.07 10.04
N GLY A 158 -0.03 10.14 9.42
CA GLY A 158 -1.47 10.31 9.19
C GLY A 158 -2.07 9.17 8.36
N LEU A 159 -1.38 8.73 7.32
CA LEU A 159 -1.79 7.56 6.53
C LEU A 159 -1.79 6.28 7.38
N GLY A 160 -0.78 6.05 8.21
CA GLY A 160 -0.74 4.90 9.12
C GLY A 160 -1.92 4.90 10.10
N LEU A 161 -2.26 6.06 10.67
CA LEU A 161 -3.43 6.21 11.54
C LEU A 161 -4.75 5.98 10.80
N LEU A 162 -4.85 6.47 9.56
CA LEU A 162 -6.00 6.23 8.70
C LEU A 162 -6.17 4.73 8.41
N LEU A 163 -5.11 4.02 8.04
CA LEU A 163 -5.16 2.57 7.81
C LEU A 163 -5.58 1.79 9.05
N ALA A 164 -5.07 2.17 10.22
CA ALA A 164 -5.52 1.58 11.49
C ALA A 164 -7.01 1.85 11.75
N GLY A 165 -7.49 3.07 11.47
CA GLY A 165 -8.89 3.44 11.60
C GLY A 165 -9.81 2.68 10.63
N THR A 166 -9.40 2.53 9.38
CA THR A 166 -10.18 1.79 8.38
C THR A 166 -10.21 0.29 8.69
N HIS A 167 -9.11 -0.28 9.18
CA HIS A 167 -9.10 -1.66 9.67
C HIS A 167 -10.01 -1.84 10.89
N ALA A 168 -10.00 -0.91 11.84
CA ALA A 168 -10.92 -0.94 12.99
C ALA A 168 -12.39 -0.85 12.53
N LEU A 169 -12.67 -0.02 11.53
CA LEU A 169 -14.02 0.09 10.96
C LEU A 169 -14.45 -1.21 10.27
N SER A 170 -13.59 -1.85 9.47
CA SER A 170 -13.93 -3.12 8.83
C SER A 170 -14.15 -4.24 9.85
N SER A 171 -13.30 -4.30 10.90
CA SER A 171 -13.44 -5.26 12.00
C SER A 171 -14.75 -5.06 12.78
N TRP A 172 -15.13 -3.79 13.03
CA TRP A 172 -16.41 -3.44 13.64
C TRP A 172 -17.57 -3.88 12.75
N GLY A 173 -17.52 -3.55 11.45
CA GLY A 173 -18.54 -3.90 10.47
C GLY A 173 -18.74 -5.41 10.35
N ALA A 174 -17.67 -6.19 10.35
CA ALA A 174 -17.75 -7.65 10.35
C ALA A 174 -18.51 -8.19 11.56
N GLY A 175 -18.33 -7.60 12.73
CA GLY A 175 -19.07 -7.95 13.95
C GLY A 175 -20.52 -7.42 13.98
N ALA A 176 -20.81 -6.35 13.25
CA ALA A 176 -22.12 -5.68 13.23
C ALA A 176 -23.10 -6.26 12.19
N THR A 177 -22.65 -7.14 11.29
CA THR A 177 -23.54 -7.80 10.32
C THR A 177 -24.53 -8.74 11.01
N PRO A 178 -25.77 -8.82 10.54
CA PRO A 178 -26.75 -9.76 11.07
C PRO A 178 -26.21 -11.20 11.09
N GLY A 179 -26.24 -11.83 12.26
CA GLY A 179 -25.71 -13.19 12.45
C GLY A 179 -24.19 -13.30 12.62
N GLY A 180 -23.43 -12.18 12.62
CA GLY A 180 -21.98 -12.15 12.82
C GLY A 180 -21.18 -12.91 11.74
N ARG A 181 -21.70 -12.99 10.52
CA ARG A 181 -21.19 -13.86 9.44
C ARG A 181 -20.67 -13.10 8.22
N ALA A 182 -20.13 -11.89 8.40
CA ALA A 182 -19.49 -11.23 7.27
C ALA A 182 -18.28 -12.04 6.78
N GLU A 183 -18.30 -12.47 5.54
CA GLU A 183 -17.16 -13.12 4.90
C GLU A 183 -16.16 -12.10 4.39
N LEU A 184 -16.64 -10.90 4.06
CA LEU A 184 -15.83 -9.76 3.64
C LEU A 184 -16.44 -8.47 4.20
N CYS A 185 -15.63 -7.64 4.84
CA CYS A 185 -16.06 -6.33 5.28
C CYS A 185 -14.93 -5.32 5.03
N VAL A 186 -15.17 -4.36 4.14
CA VAL A 186 -14.22 -3.30 3.77
C VAL A 186 -14.88 -1.94 3.91
N PRO A 187 -14.12 -0.87 4.20
CA PRO A 187 -14.66 0.49 4.13
C PRO A 187 -15.23 0.77 2.74
N ALA A 188 -16.37 1.45 2.70
CA ALA A 188 -17.01 1.80 1.45
C ALA A 188 -16.08 2.65 0.58
N TRP A 189 -15.97 2.32 -0.71
CA TRP A 189 -15.08 3.02 -1.61
C TRP A 189 -15.41 4.50 -1.80
N GLN A 190 -16.67 4.88 -1.57
CA GLN A 190 -17.18 6.27 -1.66
C GLN A 190 -17.10 7.02 -0.33
N ALA A 191 -17.09 6.30 0.80
CA ALA A 191 -17.22 6.90 2.12
C ALA A 191 -16.38 6.11 3.15
N PRO A 192 -15.19 6.61 3.52
CA PRO A 192 -14.27 5.89 4.40
C PRO A 192 -14.78 5.69 5.84
N TYR A 193 -15.87 6.36 6.20
CA TYR A 193 -16.55 6.22 7.50
C TYR A 193 -17.66 5.16 7.50
N ALA A 194 -17.89 4.49 6.38
CA ALA A 194 -18.86 3.39 6.27
C ALA A 194 -18.14 2.11 5.87
N ALA A 195 -18.73 0.97 6.18
CA ALA A 195 -18.24 -0.34 5.75
C ALA A 195 -19.26 -1.01 4.83
N ASP A 196 -18.76 -1.64 3.77
CA ASP A 196 -19.52 -2.54 2.92
C ASP A 196 -19.18 -3.98 3.34
N ALA A 197 -20.19 -4.78 3.67
CA ALA A 197 -20.02 -6.15 4.13
C ALA A 197 -20.79 -7.11 3.25
N LEU A 198 -20.20 -8.27 2.98
CA LEU A 198 -20.86 -9.40 2.34
C LEU A 198 -21.05 -10.52 3.37
N ALA A 199 -22.26 -10.98 3.54
CA ALA A 199 -22.60 -12.12 4.39
C ALA A 199 -23.39 -13.15 3.62
N ALA A 200 -23.11 -14.44 3.85
CA ALA A 200 -23.87 -15.53 3.27
C ALA A 200 -25.24 -15.67 3.98
N GLU A 201 -26.34 -15.67 3.21
CA GLU A 201 -27.68 -15.97 3.69
C GLU A 201 -28.28 -17.12 2.86
N GLY A 202 -28.15 -18.36 3.36
CA GLY A 202 -28.52 -19.55 2.61
C GLY A 202 -27.53 -19.83 1.48
N GLU A 203 -28.03 -19.84 0.22
CA GLU A 203 -27.22 -20.02 -1.00
C GLU A 203 -26.80 -18.68 -1.63
N ASP A 204 -27.31 -17.56 -1.10
CA ASP A 204 -27.08 -16.21 -1.64
C ASP A 204 -26.09 -15.40 -0.76
N TYR A 205 -25.52 -14.34 -1.35
CA TYR A 205 -24.75 -13.33 -0.63
C TYR A 205 -25.56 -12.04 -0.54
N VAL A 206 -25.63 -11.46 0.67
CA VAL A 206 -26.32 -10.18 0.91
C VAL A 206 -25.29 -9.10 1.21
N HIS A 207 -25.45 -7.96 0.56
CA HIS A 207 -24.61 -6.79 0.75
C HIS A 207 -25.24 -5.84 1.78
N TYR A 208 -24.47 -5.52 2.82
CA TYR A 208 -24.83 -4.55 3.87
C TYR A 208 -23.97 -3.33 3.79
N ARG A 209 -24.55 -2.15 3.90
CA ARG A 209 -23.80 -0.92 4.15
C ARG A 209 -23.99 -0.51 5.61
N LEU A 210 -22.90 -0.46 6.36
CA LEU A 210 -22.87 -0.21 7.79
C LEU A 210 -22.25 1.16 8.04
N VAL A 211 -22.90 1.99 8.87
CA VAL A 211 -22.40 3.31 9.28
C VAL A 211 -22.40 3.31 10.81
N PRO A 212 -21.26 3.65 11.47
CA PRO A 212 -21.24 3.83 12.92
C PRO A 212 -22.20 4.94 13.34
N GLY A 213 -23.03 4.65 14.36
CA GLY A 213 -23.96 5.62 14.95
C GLY A 213 -23.30 6.65 15.82
#